data_59dbea711741e29646236272cfb22c32
#
_entry.id   59dbea711741e29646236272cfb22c32
#
_cell.length_a   1.000
_cell.length_b   1.000
_cell.length_c   1.000
_cell.angle_alpha   90.00
_cell.angle_beta   90.00
_cell.angle_gamma   90.00
#
_symmetry.space_group_name_H-M   'P 1'
#
loop_
_entity.id
_entity.type
_entity.pdbx_description
1 polymer ?
#
loop_
_entity_poly.entity_id
_entity_poly.type
_entity_poly.pdbx_seq_one_letter_code
_entity_poly.pdbx_strand_id
1 'polypeptide(L)'
;MDFTWVRAGPWCTRWLGALGAEVIKVEWPRSPNTRGNNIATGAGTPEGLPANLNTNGHFSDTNSNKLSVTLNTRTPRGIDLTRRLVAMSDIVIENFAYGVLERWGLGYEDMKKLRPDIIYLSMSGFGHTGRDRDYQTMGAIAQALSGLTYTSGLPDKPPAGWGWSYLDDTGGLFGAMYALSAIYHRNMTGQGQHVDSSQWIIGVPLNGAAFLDIQANERSTVRTGYPPGNRAHWPGTPLVNNYRGLTVAPHNAYKTSPGEYNDWCAIVCRSDDEWRRLVGAMGSPSWANGEKFATLEGRLEHQEEMDQGIEAWTKTLGKYEIMEQCQAAGVAATPVQNSQDRVDNDPQLRHREMYRDVEHPALGTWPLQNAPFKMSETPAFNSRPGPLIGGHNKEVFEGLLGISHEELVNGFEDGTFWPKDLSMDEYPYFKKMMEDPTLVRWDGNEPMANPGPAPARTPGAGAFGGLRVLE
;
A
#
# COMPACT_ATOMS: atom_id res chain seq x y z
N MET A 1 11.67 -14.78 -0.33
CA MET A 1 11.94 -14.66 1.12
C MET A 1 11.74 -13.22 1.56
N ASP A 2 11.07 -12.99 2.67
CA ASP A 2 10.60 -11.68 3.14
C ASP A 2 11.15 -11.38 4.53
N PHE A 3 12.10 -10.44 4.65
CA PHE A 3 12.62 -9.90 5.90
C PHE A 3 12.00 -8.55 6.27
N THR A 4 10.96 -8.15 5.57
CA THR A 4 10.39 -6.82 5.71
C THR A 4 9.63 -6.63 7.03
N TRP A 5 9.43 -5.36 7.40
CA TRP A 5 8.73 -4.99 8.61
C TRP A 5 7.94 -3.70 8.43
N VAL A 6 7.02 -3.41 9.33
CA VAL A 6 6.11 -2.26 9.35
C VAL A 6 5.21 -2.19 8.11
N ARG A 7 5.54 -1.39 7.06
CA ARG A 7 4.59 -1.13 5.99
C ARG A 7 5.14 -1.28 4.58
N ALA A 8 6.11 -0.49 4.16
CA ALA A 8 6.53 -0.44 2.75
C ALA A 8 6.95 -1.80 2.19
N GLY A 9 7.83 -2.49 2.87
CA GLY A 9 8.28 -3.82 2.48
C GLY A 9 7.17 -4.88 2.53
N PRO A 10 6.42 -5.04 3.66
CA PRO A 10 5.28 -5.95 3.70
C PRO A 10 4.22 -5.65 2.66
N TRP A 11 4.00 -4.38 2.32
CA TRP A 11 3.07 -4.00 1.25
C TRP A 11 3.55 -4.45 -0.12
N CYS A 12 4.86 -4.38 -0.39
CA CYS A 12 5.47 -4.94 -1.60
C CYS A 12 5.25 -6.45 -1.70
N THR A 13 5.63 -7.20 -0.67
CA THR A 13 5.57 -8.67 -0.69
C THR A 13 4.13 -9.20 -0.64
N ARG A 14 3.18 -8.44 -0.08
CA ARG A 14 1.76 -8.75 -0.16
C ARG A 14 1.26 -8.81 -1.60
N TRP A 15 1.66 -7.87 -2.45
CA TRP A 15 1.26 -7.87 -3.86
C TRP A 15 1.86 -9.05 -4.63
N LEU A 16 3.10 -9.40 -4.34
CA LEU A 16 3.69 -10.62 -4.92
C LEU A 16 2.91 -11.87 -4.48
N GLY A 17 2.53 -11.96 -3.20
CA GLY A 17 1.69 -13.05 -2.69
C GLY A 17 0.29 -13.09 -3.33
N ALA A 18 -0.33 -11.92 -3.59
CA ALA A 18 -1.61 -11.84 -4.28
C ALA A 18 -1.52 -12.28 -5.75
N LEU A 19 -0.34 -12.12 -6.36
CA LEU A 19 -0.04 -12.57 -7.73
C LEU A 19 0.46 -14.04 -7.78
N GLY A 20 0.41 -14.77 -6.66
CA GLY A 20 0.70 -16.20 -6.60
C GLY A 20 2.12 -16.57 -6.16
N ALA A 21 2.97 -15.61 -5.78
CA ALA A 21 4.26 -15.96 -5.19
C ALA A 21 4.11 -16.60 -3.81
N GLU A 22 4.87 -17.66 -3.54
CA GLU A 22 5.04 -18.17 -2.18
C GLU A 22 5.96 -17.22 -1.41
N VAL A 23 5.43 -16.59 -0.36
CA VAL A 23 6.15 -15.59 0.44
C VAL A 23 6.41 -16.13 1.83
N ILE A 24 7.67 -16.45 2.14
CA ILE A 24 8.12 -16.87 3.46
C ILE A 24 8.63 -15.65 4.21
N LYS A 25 7.84 -15.22 5.20
CA LYS A 25 8.17 -14.10 6.07
C LYS A 25 8.95 -14.58 7.28
N VAL A 26 10.18 -14.07 7.42
CA VAL A 26 11.05 -14.35 8.56
C VAL A 26 10.84 -13.31 9.64
N GLU A 27 10.49 -13.76 10.82
CA GLU A 27 10.17 -12.91 11.97
C GLU A 27 10.98 -13.30 13.22
N TRP A 28 11.15 -12.33 14.12
CA TRP A 28 11.67 -12.57 15.45
C TRP A 28 10.93 -11.71 16.47
N PRO A 29 10.21 -12.29 17.45
CA PRO A 29 9.30 -11.55 18.33
C PRO A 29 9.94 -10.48 19.20
N ARG A 30 11.25 -10.65 19.50
CA ARG A 30 12.02 -9.67 20.26
C ARG A 30 12.59 -8.52 19.41
N SER A 31 12.35 -8.55 18.11
CA SER A 31 12.60 -7.38 17.25
C SER A 31 11.54 -6.32 17.54
N PRO A 32 11.92 -5.09 17.86
CA PRO A 32 10.97 -4.08 18.35
C PRO A 32 9.84 -3.76 17.37
N ASN A 33 9.93 -4.17 16.12
CA ASN A 33 8.99 -3.79 15.08
C ASN A 33 8.42 -4.97 14.29
N THR A 34 8.54 -6.20 14.78
CA THR A 34 8.12 -7.41 14.04
C THR A 34 6.66 -7.34 13.61
N ARG A 35 5.75 -6.94 14.50
CA ARG A 35 4.31 -6.86 14.21
C ARG A 35 3.67 -5.51 14.60
N GLY A 36 4.49 -4.48 14.67
CA GLY A 36 4.09 -3.13 15.04
C GLY A 36 4.25 -2.86 16.54
N ASN A 37 4.54 -1.60 16.85
CA ASN A 37 4.74 -1.12 18.23
C ASN A 37 3.43 -1.03 19.03
N ASN A 38 2.33 -1.52 18.50
CA ASN A 38 1.00 -1.25 19.01
C ASN A 38 0.49 -2.28 20.01
N ILE A 39 1.27 -3.33 20.33
CA ILE A 39 0.85 -4.37 21.28
C ILE A 39 0.58 -3.75 22.65
N ALA A 40 1.44 -2.86 23.11
CA ALA A 40 1.29 -2.21 24.42
C ALA A 40 0.08 -1.27 24.51
N THR A 41 -0.36 -0.69 23.38
CA THR A 41 -1.48 0.24 23.31
C THR A 41 -2.76 -0.39 22.77
N GLY A 42 -2.69 -1.64 22.28
CA GLY A 42 -3.81 -2.30 21.60
C GLY A 42 -4.21 -1.67 20.26
N ALA A 43 -3.48 -0.66 19.78
CA ALA A 43 -3.81 -0.02 18.50
C ALA A 43 -3.76 -1.02 17.34
N GLY A 44 -4.83 -1.10 16.57
CA GLY A 44 -5.00 -2.08 15.49
C GLY A 44 -5.52 -3.44 15.95
N THR A 45 -5.79 -3.63 17.24
CA THR A 45 -6.49 -4.80 17.78
C THR A 45 -7.99 -4.51 17.82
N PRO A 46 -8.85 -5.38 17.28
CA PRO A 46 -10.29 -5.22 17.38
C PRO A 46 -10.77 -5.16 18.84
N GLU A 47 -11.85 -4.41 19.07
CA GLU A 47 -12.47 -4.30 20.37
C GLU A 47 -12.85 -5.69 20.93
N GLY A 48 -12.61 -5.89 22.22
CA GLY A 48 -12.91 -7.15 22.91
C GLY A 48 -11.84 -8.25 22.77
N LEU A 49 -10.81 -8.05 21.95
CA LEU A 49 -9.70 -9.00 21.82
C LEU A 49 -8.49 -8.57 22.67
N PRO A 50 -7.74 -9.53 23.23
CA PRO A 50 -6.48 -9.21 23.92
C PRO A 50 -5.43 -8.74 22.90
N ALA A 51 -4.73 -7.64 23.19
CA ALA A 51 -3.64 -7.17 22.37
C ALA A 51 -2.42 -8.11 22.48
N ASN A 52 -2.07 -8.78 21.40
CA ASN A 52 -0.90 -9.65 21.32
C ASN A 52 -0.33 -9.66 19.88
N LEU A 53 0.71 -10.47 19.65
CA LEU A 53 1.39 -10.56 18.37
C LEU A 53 0.48 -11.04 17.20
N ASN A 54 -0.64 -11.67 17.51
CA ASN A 54 -1.55 -12.25 16.51
C ASN A 54 -2.86 -11.50 16.32
N THR A 55 -3.14 -10.48 17.15
CA THR A 55 -4.42 -9.73 17.12
C THR A 55 -4.30 -8.33 16.49
N ASN A 56 -3.29 -8.10 15.65
CA ASN A 56 -3.12 -6.84 14.95
C ASN A 56 -3.72 -6.93 13.54
N GLY A 57 -4.86 -6.28 13.32
CA GLY A 57 -5.56 -6.26 12.03
C GLY A 57 -4.74 -5.61 10.90
N HIS A 58 -3.97 -4.55 11.22
CA HIS A 58 -3.08 -3.93 10.24
C HIS A 58 -1.97 -4.89 9.76
N PHE A 59 -1.39 -5.67 10.68
CA PHE A 59 -0.44 -6.72 10.30
C PHE A 59 -1.13 -7.77 9.43
N SER A 60 -2.32 -8.23 9.80
CA SER A 60 -3.07 -9.23 9.04
C SER A 60 -3.34 -8.77 7.60
N ASP A 61 -3.74 -7.51 7.40
CA ASP A 61 -3.97 -6.98 6.06
C ASP A 61 -2.69 -6.86 5.24
N THR A 62 -1.62 -6.30 5.81
CA THR A 62 -0.36 -6.08 5.08
C THR A 62 0.47 -7.35 4.82
N ASN A 63 0.14 -8.46 5.50
CA ASN A 63 0.86 -9.72 5.39
C ASN A 63 -0.01 -10.89 4.94
N SER A 64 -1.12 -10.59 4.26
CA SER A 64 -1.98 -11.62 3.67
C SER A 64 -1.20 -12.51 2.68
N ASN A 65 -1.63 -13.76 2.53
CA ASN A 65 -1.03 -14.80 1.68
C ASN A 65 0.41 -15.21 2.01
N LYS A 66 0.97 -14.81 3.17
CA LYS A 66 2.33 -15.17 3.54
C LYS A 66 2.38 -16.38 4.47
N LEU A 67 3.52 -17.06 4.47
CA LEU A 67 3.92 -18.05 5.46
C LEU A 67 4.79 -17.35 6.50
N SER A 68 4.52 -17.48 7.80
CA SER A 68 5.36 -16.90 8.85
C SER A 68 6.23 -17.97 9.49
N VAL A 69 7.51 -17.68 9.57
CA VAL A 69 8.49 -18.47 10.33
C VAL A 69 9.21 -17.58 11.32
N THR A 70 9.51 -18.13 12.49
CA THR A 70 10.36 -17.47 13.48
C THR A 70 11.77 -18.01 13.38
N LEU A 71 12.76 -17.12 13.22
CA LEU A 71 14.16 -17.52 13.06
C LEU A 71 15.10 -16.50 13.69
N ASN A 72 15.92 -16.95 14.62
CA ASN A 72 16.89 -16.12 15.31
C ASN A 72 18.20 -16.01 14.51
N THR A 73 18.29 -15.02 13.66
CA THR A 73 19.47 -14.73 12.83
C THR A 73 20.71 -14.31 13.64
N ARG A 74 20.62 -14.21 14.97
CA ARG A 74 21.77 -13.96 15.85
C ARG A 74 22.49 -15.23 16.30
N THR A 75 21.90 -16.39 16.04
CA THR A 75 22.53 -17.69 16.32
C THR A 75 23.21 -18.25 15.08
N PRO A 76 24.33 -19.02 15.23
CA PRO A 76 24.97 -19.66 14.09
C PRO A 76 24.04 -20.58 13.30
N ARG A 77 23.19 -21.35 14.03
CA ARG A 77 22.19 -22.23 13.43
C ARG A 77 21.12 -21.45 12.68
N GLY A 78 20.62 -20.34 13.25
CA GLY A 78 19.64 -19.48 12.62
C GLY A 78 20.16 -18.87 11.33
N ILE A 79 21.42 -18.44 11.28
CA ILE A 79 22.08 -17.95 10.04
C ILE A 79 22.24 -19.07 9.04
N ASP A 80 22.62 -20.29 9.43
CA ASP A 80 22.74 -21.43 8.52
C ASP A 80 21.38 -21.75 7.86
N LEU A 81 20.32 -21.88 8.65
CA LEU A 81 18.96 -22.11 8.13
C LEU A 81 18.49 -20.96 7.20
N THR A 82 18.86 -19.73 7.56
CA THR A 82 18.58 -18.56 6.69
C THR A 82 19.27 -18.69 5.34
N ARG A 83 20.54 -19.07 5.33
CA ARG A 83 21.29 -19.29 4.06
C ARG A 83 20.69 -20.40 3.21
N ARG A 84 20.24 -21.48 3.84
CA ARG A 84 19.55 -22.56 3.13
C ARG A 84 18.23 -22.09 2.51
N LEU A 85 17.43 -21.27 3.22
CA LEU A 85 16.21 -20.66 2.67
C LEU A 85 16.55 -19.69 1.52
N VAL A 86 17.59 -18.87 1.64
CA VAL A 86 18.05 -17.98 0.58
C VAL A 86 18.42 -18.77 -0.68
N ALA A 87 19.16 -19.88 -0.53
CA ALA A 87 19.57 -20.73 -1.66
C ALA A 87 18.37 -21.30 -2.45
N MET A 88 17.21 -21.45 -1.80
CA MET A 88 15.96 -21.92 -2.44
C MET A 88 15.09 -20.77 -2.94
N SER A 89 15.36 -19.53 -2.56
CA SER A 89 14.51 -18.38 -2.85
C SER A 89 14.85 -17.74 -4.19
N ASP A 90 13.84 -17.36 -4.95
CA ASP A 90 14.01 -16.58 -6.19
C ASP A 90 14.34 -15.12 -5.92
N ILE A 91 13.76 -14.59 -4.84
CA ILE A 91 13.88 -13.19 -4.45
C ILE A 91 14.05 -13.10 -2.93
N VAL A 92 14.94 -12.23 -2.50
CA VAL A 92 15.04 -11.76 -1.11
C VAL A 92 14.66 -10.30 -1.07
N ILE A 93 13.72 -9.96 -0.18
CA ILE A 93 13.24 -8.58 0.00
C ILE A 93 13.40 -8.19 1.46
N GLU A 94 13.95 -6.99 1.68
CA GLU A 94 14.08 -6.41 3.01
C GLU A 94 13.83 -4.89 2.96
N ASN A 95 13.55 -4.30 4.13
CA ASN A 95 13.43 -2.84 4.27
C ASN A 95 14.07 -2.33 5.56
N PHE A 96 15.23 -2.90 5.90
CA PHE A 96 16.06 -2.46 7.01
C PHE A 96 16.87 -1.20 6.65
N ALA A 97 17.55 -0.64 7.63
CA ALA A 97 18.61 0.32 7.38
C ALA A 97 19.79 -0.36 6.66
N TYR A 98 20.50 0.41 5.85
CA TYR A 98 21.69 -0.07 5.13
C TYR A 98 22.64 -0.87 6.03
N GLY A 99 23.17 -1.93 5.49
CA GLY A 99 24.21 -2.75 6.11
C GLY A 99 23.69 -3.79 7.13
N VAL A 100 22.37 -3.93 7.34
CA VAL A 100 21.83 -4.92 8.28
C VAL A 100 22.07 -6.34 7.78
N LEU A 101 21.67 -6.67 6.56
CA LEU A 101 21.87 -8.00 6.01
C LEU A 101 23.35 -8.28 5.72
N GLU A 102 24.12 -7.27 5.31
CA GLU A 102 25.55 -7.38 5.14
C GLU A 102 26.26 -7.81 6.43
N ARG A 103 25.89 -7.24 7.57
CA ARG A 103 26.41 -7.65 8.90
C ARG A 103 26.05 -9.08 9.29
N TRP A 104 24.98 -9.63 8.73
CA TRP A 104 24.59 -11.04 8.93
C TRP A 104 25.31 -11.99 7.94
N GLY A 105 26.14 -11.46 7.04
CA GLY A 105 26.74 -12.22 5.94
C GLY A 105 25.70 -12.70 4.93
N LEU A 106 24.70 -11.85 4.69
CA LEU A 106 23.59 -12.02 3.77
C LEU A 106 23.43 -10.78 2.87
N GLY A 107 24.52 -10.05 2.59
CA GLY A 107 24.52 -9.03 1.54
C GLY A 107 24.36 -9.65 0.15
N TYR A 108 24.09 -8.83 -0.87
CA TYR A 108 23.85 -9.32 -2.23
C TYR A 108 24.97 -10.26 -2.75
N GLU A 109 26.24 -9.88 -2.55
CA GLU A 109 27.37 -10.70 -3.01
C GLU A 109 27.48 -12.04 -2.24
N ASP A 110 27.01 -12.12 -1.01
CA ASP A 110 26.96 -13.38 -0.27
C ASP A 110 25.79 -14.24 -0.72
N MET A 111 24.62 -13.65 -0.95
CA MET A 111 23.45 -14.35 -1.49
C MET A 111 23.73 -14.91 -2.89
N LYS A 112 24.45 -14.16 -3.74
CA LYS A 112 24.83 -14.57 -5.08
C LYS A 112 25.74 -15.80 -5.09
N LYS A 113 26.55 -16.01 -4.04
CA LYS A 113 27.34 -17.25 -3.87
C LYS A 113 26.46 -18.46 -3.59
N LEU A 114 25.32 -18.25 -2.88
CA LEU A 114 24.35 -19.30 -2.56
C LEU A 114 23.44 -19.60 -3.76
N ARG A 115 23.01 -18.55 -4.46
CA ARG A 115 22.16 -18.62 -5.65
C ARG A 115 22.59 -17.58 -6.68
N PRO A 116 23.30 -17.98 -7.77
CA PRO A 116 23.89 -17.04 -8.72
C PRO A 116 22.89 -16.11 -9.44
N ASP A 117 21.65 -16.55 -9.61
CA ASP A 117 20.55 -15.81 -10.25
C ASP A 117 19.60 -15.13 -9.27
N ILE A 118 20.00 -14.99 -8.00
CA ILE A 118 19.17 -14.37 -6.96
C ILE A 118 18.82 -12.91 -7.30
N ILE A 119 17.58 -12.54 -7.03
CA ILE A 119 17.15 -11.14 -7.03
C ILE A 119 17.15 -10.67 -5.57
N TYR A 120 17.84 -9.57 -5.30
CA TYR A 120 17.83 -8.91 -4.01
C TYR A 120 17.21 -7.52 -4.13
N LEU A 121 16.10 -7.28 -3.44
CA LEU A 121 15.44 -5.98 -3.37
C LEU A 121 15.61 -5.40 -1.97
N SER A 122 16.43 -4.36 -1.86
CA SER A 122 16.56 -3.55 -0.65
C SER A 122 15.70 -2.29 -0.76
N MET A 123 14.87 -2.04 0.27
CA MET A 123 13.93 -0.91 0.30
C MET A 123 14.20 -0.09 1.56
N SER A 124 14.80 1.07 1.42
CA SER A 124 15.03 1.97 2.56
C SER A 124 14.61 3.41 2.24
N GLY A 125 14.63 4.27 3.23
CA GLY A 125 14.24 5.66 3.01
C GLY A 125 15.15 6.39 2.04
N PHE A 126 16.47 6.21 2.16
CA PHE A 126 17.48 6.89 1.33
C PHE A 126 18.11 6.00 0.26
N GLY A 127 17.79 4.71 0.23
CA GLY A 127 18.52 3.72 -0.58
C GLY A 127 19.76 3.20 0.13
N HIS A 128 20.42 2.19 -0.45
CA HIS A 128 21.63 1.58 0.07
C HIS A 128 22.92 2.20 -0.50
N THR A 129 22.77 3.23 -1.33
CA THR A 129 23.88 3.96 -1.95
C THR A 129 23.78 5.47 -1.65
N GLY A 130 24.86 6.20 -1.91
CA GLY A 130 24.91 7.64 -1.73
C GLY A 130 25.33 8.10 -0.32
N ARG A 131 25.44 9.41 -0.17
CA ARG A 131 25.94 10.08 1.04
C ARG A 131 25.09 9.79 2.28
N ASP A 132 23.78 9.80 2.11
CA ASP A 132 22.81 9.79 3.23
C ASP A 132 22.21 8.39 3.48
N ARG A 133 22.80 7.33 2.91
CA ARG A 133 22.31 5.94 3.02
C ARG A 133 22.19 5.42 4.46
N ASP A 134 22.99 5.98 5.37
CA ASP A 134 23.00 5.59 6.78
C ASP A 134 21.91 6.29 7.63
N TYR A 135 21.16 7.24 7.03
CA TYR A 135 20.11 7.95 7.73
C TYR A 135 18.86 7.09 7.90
N GLN A 136 18.26 7.20 9.07
CA GLN A 136 17.01 6.52 9.37
C GLN A 136 15.80 7.37 8.96
N THR A 137 14.80 6.73 8.40
CA THR A 137 13.54 7.37 8.02
C THR A 137 12.33 6.54 8.42
N MET A 138 11.20 7.24 8.41
CA MET A 138 9.86 6.68 8.38
C MET A 138 9.13 7.29 7.17
N GLY A 139 8.05 6.69 6.71
CA GLY A 139 7.33 7.15 5.52
C GLY A 139 7.00 8.65 5.51
N ALA A 140 6.59 9.20 6.65
CA ALA A 140 6.31 10.63 6.79
C ALA A 140 7.56 11.53 6.61
N ILE A 141 8.74 11.06 7.05
CA ILE A 141 10.01 11.78 6.88
C ILE A 141 10.41 11.77 5.39
N ALA A 142 10.36 10.62 4.74
CA ALA A 142 10.64 10.51 3.31
C ALA A 142 9.69 11.38 2.48
N GLN A 143 8.41 11.43 2.85
CA GLN A 143 7.40 12.28 2.22
C GLN A 143 7.71 13.78 2.39
N ALA A 144 8.11 14.21 3.58
CA ALA A 144 8.49 15.60 3.83
C ALA A 144 9.73 16.00 3.00
N LEU A 145 10.73 15.13 2.97
CA LEU A 145 11.99 15.38 2.24
C LEU A 145 11.79 15.40 0.71
N SER A 146 10.85 14.59 0.19
CA SER A 146 10.54 14.58 -1.25
C SER A 146 9.80 15.81 -1.75
N GLY A 147 9.30 16.68 -0.85
CA GLY A 147 8.52 17.88 -1.18
C GLY A 147 7.00 17.64 -1.18
N LEU A 148 6.52 16.40 -1.14
CA LEU A 148 5.09 16.09 -1.16
C LEU A 148 4.33 16.73 0.02
N THR A 149 4.92 16.73 1.21
CA THR A 149 4.30 17.38 2.37
C THR A 149 4.12 18.88 2.16
N TYR A 150 5.13 19.55 1.55
CA TYR A 150 5.06 20.98 1.29
C TYR A 150 3.94 21.37 0.33
N THR A 151 3.60 20.50 -0.64
CA THR A 151 2.55 20.75 -1.64
C THR A 151 1.14 20.44 -1.14
N SER A 152 0.95 20.19 0.16
CA SER A 152 -0.32 19.81 0.76
C SER A 152 -0.78 20.78 1.85
N GLY A 153 -2.09 20.84 2.09
CA GLY A 153 -2.71 21.70 3.09
C GLY A 153 -3.04 23.10 2.58
N LEU A 154 -3.45 23.97 3.48
CA LEU A 154 -3.88 25.34 3.17
C LEU A 154 -2.70 26.31 3.20
N PRO A 155 -2.72 27.41 2.43
CA PRO A 155 -1.60 28.36 2.34
C PRO A 155 -1.19 28.98 3.66
N ASP A 156 -2.16 29.28 4.51
CA ASP A 156 -1.99 29.96 5.82
C ASP A 156 -1.80 28.98 6.98
N LYS A 157 -1.73 27.68 6.70
CA LYS A 157 -1.55 26.60 7.69
C LYS A 157 -0.23 25.86 7.46
N PRO A 158 0.29 25.18 8.48
CA PRO A 158 1.40 24.26 8.28
C PRO A 158 1.09 23.20 7.21
N PRO A 159 2.09 22.70 6.49
CA PRO A 159 1.90 21.60 5.54
C PRO A 159 1.24 20.39 6.21
N ALA A 160 0.21 19.82 5.57
CA ALA A 160 -0.61 18.77 6.17
C ALA A 160 -0.07 17.34 5.93
N GLY A 161 0.66 17.16 4.83
CA GLY A 161 1.03 15.82 4.34
C GLY A 161 -0.08 15.18 3.49
N TRP A 162 0.24 14.02 2.90
CA TRP A 162 -0.65 13.30 1.97
C TRP A 162 -1.27 12.06 2.64
N GLY A 163 -1.70 12.21 3.87
CA GLY A 163 -2.23 11.12 4.64
C GLY A 163 -1.16 10.31 5.39
N TRP A 164 -1.57 9.21 5.98
CA TRP A 164 -0.81 8.52 7.01
C TRP A 164 0.55 7.95 6.55
N SER A 165 0.60 7.18 5.47
CA SER A 165 1.82 6.49 5.04
C SER A 165 1.93 6.45 3.51
N TYR A 166 1.66 7.56 2.85
CA TYR A 166 1.57 7.61 1.39
C TYR A 166 2.81 7.08 0.68
N LEU A 167 4.03 7.42 1.16
CA LEU A 167 5.27 6.89 0.56
C LEU A 167 5.60 5.45 0.98
N ASP A 168 5.06 4.95 2.08
CA ASP A 168 5.16 3.52 2.37
C ASP A 168 4.32 2.71 1.39
N ASP A 169 3.09 3.14 1.11
CA ASP A 169 2.20 2.43 0.19
C ASP A 169 2.69 2.52 -1.25
N THR A 170 3.03 3.72 -1.72
CA THR A 170 3.60 3.90 -3.07
C THR A 170 4.96 3.23 -3.20
N GLY A 171 5.82 3.33 -2.19
CA GLY A 171 7.10 2.63 -2.14
C GLY A 171 6.95 1.11 -2.25
N GLY A 172 5.95 0.54 -1.56
CA GLY A 172 5.62 -0.89 -1.67
C GLY A 172 5.13 -1.28 -3.06
N LEU A 173 4.28 -0.46 -3.69
CA LEU A 173 3.82 -0.70 -5.06
C LEU A 173 4.97 -0.62 -6.07
N PHE A 174 5.83 0.40 -5.98
CA PHE A 174 7.03 0.50 -6.81
C PHE A 174 7.98 -0.66 -6.56
N GLY A 175 8.16 -1.10 -5.31
CA GLY A 175 8.95 -2.27 -4.95
C GLY A 175 8.44 -3.54 -5.64
N ALA A 176 7.13 -3.77 -5.63
CA ALA A 176 6.52 -4.90 -6.35
C ALA A 176 6.77 -4.81 -7.86
N MET A 177 6.61 -3.61 -8.45
CA MET A 177 6.92 -3.38 -9.87
C MET A 177 8.41 -3.65 -10.19
N TYR A 178 9.33 -3.21 -9.33
CA TYR A 178 10.76 -3.47 -9.52
C TYR A 178 11.07 -4.97 -9.40
N ALA A 179 10.47 -5.67 -8.43
CA ALA A 179 10.61 -7.12 -8.30
C ALA A 179 10.14 -7.85 -9.56
N LEU A 180 8.97 -7.51 -10.10
CA LEU A 180 8.45 -8.08 -11.34
C LEU A 180 9.35 -7.76 -12.53
N SER A 181 9.89 -6.55 -12.62
CA SER A 181 10.85 -6.15 -13.66
C SER A 181 12.15 -6.96 -13.57
N ALA A 182 12.64 -7.20 -12.36
CA ALA A 182 13.83 -8.00 -12.12
C ALA A 182 13.60 -9.49 -12.45
N ILE A 183 12.42 -10.03 -12.13
CA ILE A 183 12.01 -11.39 -12.52
C ILE A 183 11.96 -11.51 -14.05
N TYR A 184 11.33 -10.54 -14.71
CA TYR A 184 11.29 -10.54 -16.18
C TYR A 184 12.71 -10.51 -16.78
N HIS A 185 13.59 -9.64 -16.27
CA HIS A 185 14.99 -9.61 -16.69
C HIS A 185 15.68 -10.95 -16.49
N ARG A 186 15.55 -11.55 -15.30
CA ARG A 186 16.14 -12.86 -15.01
C ARG A 186 15.61 -13.95 -15.94
N ASN A 187 14.32 -13.99 -16.19
CA ASN A 187 13.71 -14.96 -17.10
C ASN A 187 14.25 -14.84 -18.53
N MET A 188 14.59 -13.61 -18.95
CA MET A 188 15.16 -13.34 -20.27
C MET A 188 16.65 -13.63 -20.38
N THR A 189 17.41 -13.48 -19.30
CA THR A 189 18.88 -13.46 -19.35
C THR A 189 19.54 -14.53 -18.50
N GLY A 190 18.79 -15.16 -17.59
CA GLY A 190 19.34 -16.04 -16.55
C GLY A 190 20.09 -15.31 -15.44
N GLN A 191 20.07 -13.97 -15.40
CA GLN A 191 20.84 -13.18 -14.45
C GLN A 191 19.93 -12.51 -13.41
N GLY A 192 20.23 -12.74 -12.13
CA GLY A 192 19.68 -11.98 -11.03
C GLY A 192 20.33 -10.60 -10.90
N GLN A 193 19.82 -9.78 -9.98
CA GLN A 193 20.37 -8.44 -9.73
C GLN A 193 20.00 -7.93 -8.34
N HIS A 194 20.79 -6.97 -7.84
CA HIS A 194 20.41 -6.13 -6.72
C HIS A 194 19.58 -4.95 -7.23
N VAL A 195 18.45 -4.71 -6.60
CA VAL A 195 17.58 -3.56 -6.82
C VAL A 195 17.60 -2.72 -5.55
N ASP A 196 18.24 -1.56 -5.62
CA ASP A 196 18.29 -0.58 -4.53
C ASP A 196 17.13 0.42 -4.69
N SER A 197 16.17 0.38 -3.78
CA SER A 197 14.95 1.21 -3.80
C SER A 197 14.94 2.22 -2.67
N SER A 198 14.82 3.50 -3.02
CA SER A 198 14.73 4.61 -2.08
C SER A 198 13.33 5.22 -2.07
N GLN A 199 12.63 5.17 -0.91
CA GLN A 199 11.31 5.79 -0.75
C GLN A 199 11.33 7.30 -1.02
N TRP A 200 12.38 8.00 -0.58
CA TRP A 200 12.52 9.42 -0.85
C TRP A 200 12.58 9.71 -2.35
N ILE A 201 13.42 8.97 -3.08
CA ILE A 201 13.56 9.14 -4.54
C ILE A 201 12.24 8.83 -5.27
N ILE A 202 11.48 7.82 -4.81
CA ILE A 202 10.14 7.54 -5.34
C ILE A 202 9.20 8.74 -5.17
N GLY A 203 9.30 9.47 -4.06
CA GLY A 203 8.48 10.67 -3.82
C GLY A 203 8.81 11.86 -4.71
N VAL A 204 10.04 11.98 -5.21
CA VAL A 204 10.47 13.11 -6.03
C VAL A 204 9.68 13.23 -7.35
N PRO A 205 9.57 12.21 -8.20
CA PRO A 205 8.81 12.32 -9.46
C PRO A 205 7.30 12.51 -9.24
N LEU A 206 6.75 12.18 -8.07
CA LEU A 206 5.35 12.47 -7.75
C LEU A 206 5.07 13.98 -7.62
N ASN A 207 6.12 14.80 -7.49
CA ASN A 207 6.05 16.26 -7.59
C ASN A 207 6.30 16.79 -9.02
N GLY A 208 6.25 15.97 -10.04
CA GLY A 208 6.58 16.35 -11.42
C GLY A 208 5.81 17.58 -11.90
N ALA A 209 4.53 17.69 -11.55
CA ALA A 209 3.70 18.85 -11.88
C ALA A 209 4.26 20.15 -11.28
N ALA A 210 4.80 20.13 -10.04
CA ALA A 210 5.42 21.28 -9.42
C ALA A 210 6.69 21.73 -10.18
N PHE A 211 7.53 20.78 -10.56
CA PHE A 211 8.74 21.08 -11.33
C PHE A 211 8.42 21.70 -12.70
N LEU A 212 7.44 21.13 -13.40
CA LEU A 212 7.01 21.67 -14.69
C LEU A 212 6.41 23.06 -14.56
N ASP A 213 5.63 23.31 -13.52
CA ASP A 213 4.98 24.61 -13.30
C ASP A 213 6.01 25.69 -12.99
N ILE A 214 7.04 25.40 -12.20
CA ILE A 214 8.16 26.30 -11.95
C ILE A 214 8.91 26.61 -13.25
N GLN A 215 9.20 25.60 -14.06
CA GLN A 215 9.98 25.75 -15.27
C GLN A 215 9.20 26.43 -16.43
N ALA A 216 7.95 26.07 -16.59
CA ALA A 216 7.14 26.55 -17.73
C ALA A 216 6.43 27.86 -17.44
N ASN A 217 6.05 28.12 -16.19
CA ASN A 217 5.25 29.28 -15.79
C ASN A 217 6.01 30.23 -14.85
N GLU A 218 7.26 29.94 -14.50
CA GLU A 218 8.10 30.73 -13.60
C GLU A 218 7.43 31.03 -12.25
N ARG A 219 6.55 30.13 -11.79
CA ARG A 219 5.82 30.33 -10.55
C ARG A 219 6.72 30.12 -9.33
N SER A 220 6.47 30.95 -8.31
CA SER A 220 7.17 30.81 -7.02
C SER A 220 6.79 29.51 -6.31
N THR A 221 7.75 28.90 -5.61
CA THR A 221 7.50 27.81 -4.68
C THR A 221 6.89 28.29 -3.35
N VAL A 222 6.83 29.59 -3.13
CA VAL A 222 6.23 30.15 -1.91
C VAL A 222 4.72 29.92 -1.91
N ARG A 223 4.21 29.43 -0.80
CA ARG A 223 2.77 29.24 -0.57
C ARG A 223 2.16 30.63 -0.38
N THR A 224 1.55 31.15 -1.42
CA THR A 224 0.83 32.42 -1.40
C THR A 224 -0.63 32.20 -1.00
N GLY A 225 -1.32 33.26 -0.63
CA GLY A 225 -2.73 33.21 -0.22
C GLY A 225 -3.67 32.56 -1.25
N TYR A 226 -4.94 32.52 -0.93
CA TYR A 226 -5.95 31.92 -1.80
C TYR A 226 -6.13 32.73 -3.08
N PRO A 227 -6.14 32.08 -4.26
CA PRO A 227 -6.58 32.72 -5.47
C PRO A 227 -8.10 33.01 -5.40
N PRO A 228 -8.63 33.83 -6.31
CA PRO A 228 -10.07 34.01 -6.45
C PRO A 228 -10.79 32.67 -6.47
N GLY A 229 -11.90 32.56 -5.76
CA GLY A 229 -12.65 31.33 -5.67
C GLY A 229 -12.21 30.39 -4.57
N ASN A 230 -11.56 30.90 -3.54
CA ASN A 230 -11.29 30.17 -2.31
C ASN A 230 -10.50 28.86 -2.50
N ARG A 231 -9.49 28.88 -3.36
CA ARG A 231 -8.67 27.71 -3.67
C ARG A 231 -7.19 27.97 -3.42
N ALA A 232 -6.52 26.99 -2.84
CA ALA A 232 -5.07 27.02 -2.72
C ALA A 232 -4.43 26.93 -4.10
N HIS A 233 -3.42 27.78 -4.35
CA HIS A 233 -2.74 27.82 -5.62
C HIS A 233 -1.24 28.02 -5.40
N TRP A 234 -0.47 27.00 -5.68
CA TRP A 234 0.99 27.01 -5.72
C TRP A 234 1.51 26.00 -6.73
N PRO A 235 2.80 26.03 -7.07
CA PRO A 235 3.38 25.17 -8.10
C PRO A 235 3.05 23.70 -7.91
N GLY A 236 2.64 23.04 -8.98
CA GLY A 236 2.28 21.63 -9.00
C GLY A 236 0.99 21.25 -8.29
N THR A 237 0.34 22.18 -7.63
CA THR A 237 -1.02 21.94 -7.14
C THR A 237 -1.94 21.93 -8.34
N PRO A 238 -2.77 20.88 -8.55
CA PRO A 238 -3.85 21.00 -9.50
C PRO A 238 -4.60 22.27 -9.16
N LEU A 239 -4.77 23.15 -10.12
CA LEU A 239 -5.66 24.29 -9.96
C LEU A 239 -6.99 23.71 -9.53
N VAL A 240 -7.44 24.01 -8.34
CA VAL A 240 -8.53 23.28 -7.71
C VAL A 240 -9.82 23.38 -8.54
N ASN A 241 -9.92 24.42 -9.35
CA ASN A 241 -10.98 24.58 -10.33
C ASN A 241 -10.56 24.10 -11.73
N ASN A 242 -9.52 23.27 -11.83
CA ASN A 242 -9.01 22.82 -13.10
C ASN A 242 -9.33 21.33 -13.31
N TYR A 243 -10.04 21.03 -14.36
CA TYR A 243 -10.30 19.68 -14.84
C TYR A 243 -9.66 19.54 -16.24
N ARG A 244 -8.65 18.69 -16.35
CA ARG A 244 -7.88 18.47 -17.60
C ARG A 244 -7.38 19.78 -18.24
N GLY A 245 -6.87 20.69 -17.44
CA GLY A 245 -6.40 22.01 -17.93
C GLY A 245 -7.51 23.04 -18.14
N LEU A 246 -8.78 22.69 -17.89
CA LEU A 246 -9.90 23.62 -17.96
C LEU A 246 -10.30 24.06 -16.55
N THR A 247 -10.52 25.35 -16.37
CA THR A 247 -11.12 25.86 -15.14
C THR A 247 -12.59 25.45 -15.06
N VAL A 248 -13.05 24.99 -13.90
CA VAL A 248 -14.41 24.50 -13.67
C VAL A 248 -14.97 24.99 -12.35
N ALA A 249 -16.28 25.22 -12.29
CA ALA A 249 -16.99 25.62 -11.08
C ALA A 249 -18.47 25.19 -11.16
N PRO A 250 -19.05 24.58 -10.08
CA PRO A 250 -18.40 24.22 -8.82
C PRO A 250 -17.36 23.09 -8.98
N HIS A 251 -16.41 23.05 -8.06
CA HIS A 251 -15.46 21.97 -7.90
C HIS A 251 -15.03 21.92 -6.44
N ASN A 252 -15.87 21.37 -5.58
CA ASN A 252 -15.67 21.41 -4.13
C ASN A 252 -16.29 20.20 -3.42
N ALA A 253 -15.98 20.05 -2.12
CA ALA A 253 -16.69 19.17 -1.20
C ALA A 253 -17.57 20.00 -0.27
N TYR A 254 -18.80 19.57 -0.09
CA TYR A 254 -19.84 20.24 0.66
C TYR A 254 -20.31 19.39 1.82
N LYS A 255 -20.58 20.03 2.96
CA LYS A 255 -21.20 19.37 4.13
C LYS A 255 -22.58 18.84 3.78
N THR A 256 -22.90 17.67 4.31
CA THR A 256 -24.18 16.99 4.13
C THR A 256 -24.83 16.67 5.48
N SER A 257 -26.10 16.22 5.50
CA SER A 257 -26.77 15.72 6.68
C SER A 257 -26.24 14.33 7.07
N PRO A 258 -26.19 13.97 8.38
CA PRO A 258 -26.60 14.77 9.55
C PRO A 258 -25.54 15.80 9.98
N GLY A 259 -24.41 15.94 9.35
CA GLY A 259 -23.41 16.98 9.63
C GLY A 259 -22.29 16.53 10.55
N GLU A 260 -22.08 15.24 10.70
CA GLU A 260 -20.95 14.66 11.43
C GLU A 260 -19.61 14.88 10.71
N TYR A 261 -18.53 14.41 11.31
CA TYR A 261 -17.18 14.65 10.79
C TYR A 261 -17.01 14.17 9.36
N ASN A 262 -17.60 13.03 8.97
CA ASN A 262 -17.44 12.40 7.64
C ASN A 262 -18.60 12.65 6.67
N ASP A 263 -19.50 13.59 6.98
CA ASP A 263 -20.66 13.88 6.13
C ASP A 263 -20.33 14.96 5.10
N TRP A 264 -19.78 14.52 3.97
CA TRP A 264 -19.38 15.37 2.85
C TRP A 264 -19.70 14.71 1.52
N CYS A 265 -20.03 15.53 0.51
CA CYS A 265 -20.18 15.11 -0.87
C CYS A 265 -19.39 16.06 -1.78
N ALA A 266 -18.55 15.50 -2.65
CA ALA A 266 -17.85 16.26 -3.68
C ALA A 266 -18.73 16.43 -4.92
N ILE A 267 -18.79 17.63 -5.49
CA ILE A 267 -19.59 17.97 -6.68
C ILE A 267 -18.71 18.75 -7.65
N VAL A 268 -18.79 18.37 -8.95
CA VAL A 268 -18.06 19.04 -10.02
C VAL A 268 -18.99 19.29 -11.20
N CYS A 269 -19.01 20.53 -11.70
CA CYS A 269 -19.61 20.87 -12.98
C CYS A 269 -18.56 21.33 -13.98
N ARG A 270 -18.44 20.62 -15.09
CA ARG A 270 -17.42 20.83 -16.15
C ARG A 270 -17.86 21.78 -17.24
N SER A 271 -19.15 22.15 -17.25
CA SER A 271 -19.75 23.02 -18.24
C SER A 271 -20.96 23.78 -17.68
N ASP A 272 -21.40 24.82 -18.39
CA ASP A 272 -22.62 25.55 -18.06
C ASP A 272 -23.88 24.68 -18.18
N ASP A 273 -23.82 23.64 -19.00
CA ASP A 273 -24.92 22.67 -19.12
C ASP A 273 -25.02 21.78 -17.86
N GLU A 274 -23.87 21.29 -17.35
CA GLU A 274 -23.84 20.55 -16.08
C GLU A 274 -24.27 21.41 -14.91
N TRP A 275 -23.92 22.71 -14.91
CA TRP A 275 -24.44 23.65 -13.92
C TRP A 275 -25.96 23.75 -13.95
N ARG A 276 -26.56 23.94 -15.16
CA ARG A 276 -28.04 24.00 -15.30
C ARG A 276 -28.69 22.72 -14.78
N ARG A 277 -28.08 21.57 -15.03
CA ARG A 277 -28.58 20.28 -14.54
C ARG A 277 -28.45 20.17 -13.01
N LEU A 278 -27.35 20.66 -12.42
CA LEU A 278 -27.21 20.74 -10.97
C LEU A 278 -28.27 21.65 -10.36
N VAL A 279 -28.52 22.80 -10.96
CA VAL A 279 -29.59 23.71 -10.53
C VAL A 279 -30.95 23.01 -10.55
N GLY A 280 -31.23 22.23 -11.58
CA GLY A 280 -32.43 21.39 -11.66
C GLY A 280 -32.50 20.36 -10.53
N ALA A 281 -31.41 19.65 -10.24
CA ALA A 281 -31.32 18.69 -9.14
C ALA A 281 -31.52 19.33 -7.76
N MET A 282 -31.09 20.58 -7.58
CA MET A 282 -31.34 21.38 -6.37
C MET A 282 -32.79 21.90 -6.24
N GLY A 283 -33.67 21.58 -7.20
CA GLY A 283 -35.03 22.10 -7.23
C GLY A 283 -35.16 23.53 -7.75
N SER A 284 -34.21 23.99 -8.55
CA SER A 284 -34.16 25.30 -9.18
C SER A 284 -34.29 26.47 -8.20
N PRO A 285 -33.47 26.58 -7.17
CA PRO A 285 -33.53 27.65 -6.20
C PRO A 285 -33.30 29.01 -6.89
N SER A 286 -34.01 30.03 -6.44
CA SER A 286 -34.02 31.37 -7.06
C SER A 286 -32.63 31.99 -7.17
N TRP A 287 -31.77 31.78 -6.20
CA TRP A 287 -30.40 32.30 -6.19
C TRP A 287 -29.54 31.73 -7.33
N ALA A 288 -29.77 30.46 -7.72
CA ALA A 288 -28.96 29.76 -8.75
C ALA A 288 -29.43 30.03 -10.19
N ASN A 289 -30.64 30.50 -10.37
CA ASN A 289 -31.24 30.78 -11.69
C ASN A 289 -30.89 32.15 -12.28
N GLY A 290 -30.14 33.00 -11.55
CA GLY A 290 -29.76 34.32 -12.01
C GLY A 290 -28.65 34.31 -13.06
N GLU A 291 -28.55 35.38 -13.84
CA GLU A 291 -27.47 35.58 -14.83
C GLU A 291 -26.08 35.50 -14.21
N LYS A 292 -25.99 35.83 -12.94
CA LYS A 292 -24.77 35.82 -12.11
C LYS A 292 -24.00 34.47 -12.15
N PHE A 293 -24.72 33.35 -12.17
CA PHE A 293 -24.12 32.01 -12.18
C PHE A 293 -24.27 31.26 -13.52
N ALA A 294 -24.86 31.92 -14.52
CA ALA A 294 -25.17 31.28 -15.80
C ALA A 294 -23.92 30.85 -16.58
N THR A 295 -22.81 31.61 -16.44
CA THR A 295 -21.54 31.33 -17.09
C THR A 295 -20.48 30.90 -16.10
N LEU A 296 -19.44 30.22 -16.61
CA LEU A 296 -18.29 29.82 -15.80
C LEU A 296 -17.62 31.03 -15.12
N GLU A 297 -17.42 32.11 -15.86
CA GLU A 297 -16.80 33.33 -15.34
C GLU A 297 -17.59 33.89 -14.15
N GLY A 298 -18.90 33.97 -14.27
CA GLY A 298 -19.76 34.44 -13.18
C GLY A 298 -19.69 33.52 -11.96
N ARG A 299 -19.66 32.21 -12.15
CA ARG A 299 -19.50 31.26 -11.04
C ARG A 299 -18.13 31.35 -10.36
N LEU A 300 -17.08 31.63 -11.11
CA LEU A 300 -15.75 31.84 -10.54
C LEU A 300 -15.65 33.16 -9.77
N GLU A 301 -16.20 34.24 -10.31
CA GLU A 301 -16.24 35.55 -9.67
C GLU A 301 -17.01 35.50 -8.35
N HIS A 302 -18.10 34.74 -8.31
CA HIS A 302 -19.00 34.64 -7.15
C HIS A 302 -18.94 33.25 -6.47
N GLN A 303 -17.79 32.58 -6.51
CA GLN A 303 -17.66 31.19 -6.10
C GLN A 303 -18.04 30.95 -4.65
N GLU A 304 -17.67 31.86 -3.73
CA GLU A 304 -18.00 31.70 -2.32
C GLU A 304 -19.53 31.70 -2.08
N GLU A 305 -20.26 32.60 -2.74
CA GLU A 305 -21.71 32.67 -2.65
C GLU A 305 -22.37 31.43 -3.29
N MET A 306 -21.86 30.98 -4.42
CA MET A 306 -22.29 29.75 -5.07
C MET A 306 -22.09 28.55 -4.16
N ASP A 307 -20.88 28.39 -3.58
CA ASP A 307 -20.54 27.30 -2.67
C ASP A 307 -21.42 27.31 -1.42
N GLN A 308 -21.74 28.50 -0.83
CA GLN A 308 -22.68 28.63 0.27
C GLN A 308 -24.10 28.19 -0.11
N GLY A 309 -24.56 28.56 -1.30
CA GLY A 309 -25.87 28.16 -1.80
C GLY A 309 -25.97 26.64 -2.03
N ILE A 310 -24.94 26.03 -2.60
CA ILE A 310 -24.87 24.59 -2.78
C ILE A 310 -24.84 23.91 -1.41
N GLU A 311 -24.00 24.38 -0.48
CA GLU A 311 -23.88 23.79 0.85
C GLU A 311 -25.19 23.89 1.66
N ALA A 312 -25.96 24.97 1.50
CA ALA A 312 -27.26 25.08 2.12
C ALA A 312 -28.24 23.99 1.65
N TRP A 313 -28.15 23.58 0.38
CA TRP A 313 -28.91 22.45 -0.14
C TRP A 313 -28.36 21.12 0.34
N THR A 314 -27.05 20.89 0.23
CA THR A 314 -26.46 19.60 0.58
C THR A 314 -26.62 19.26 2.07
N LYS A 315 -26.66 20.24 2.95
CA LYS A 315 -26.93 20.04 4.39
C LYS A 315 -28.34 19.50 4.68
N THR A 316 -29.26 19.52 3.73
CA THR A 316 -30.60 18.96 3.89
C THR A 316 -30.72 17.49 3.56
N LEU A 317 -29.69 16.89 2.91
CA LEU A 317 -29.69 15.55 2.35
C LEU A 317 -28.49 14.74 2.82
N GLY A 318 -28.60 13.41 2.76
CA GLY A 318 -27.49 12.51 2.98
C GLY A 318 -26.52 12.50 1.81
N LYS A 319 -25.23 12.21 2.08
CA LYS A 319 -24.17 12.23 1.06
C LYS A 319 -24.41 11.29 -0.13
N TYR A 320 -25.03 10.14 0.09
CA TYR A 320 -25.38 9.19 -0.96
C TYR A 320 -26.61 9.64 -1.76
N GLU A 321 -27.59 10.24 -1.10
CA GLU A 321 -28.78 10.80 -1.74
C GLU A 321 -28.38 11.93 -2.70
N ILE A 322 -27.45 12.80 -2.31
CA ILE A 322 -26.91 13.86 -3.17
C ILE A 322 -26.20 13.25 -4.38
N MET A 323 -25.38 12.23 -4.17
CA MET A 323 -24.71 11.53 -5.27
C MET A 323 -25.73 10.99 -6.27
N GLU A 324 -26.76 10.30 -5.80
CA GLU A 324 -27.79 9.71 -6.66
C GLU A 324 -28.56 10.78 -7.44
N GLN A 325 -28.97 11.87 -6.81
CA GLN A 325 -29.68 12.96 -7.48
C GLN A 325 -28.80 13.65 -8.52
N CYS A 326 -27.56 13.96 -8.19
CA CYS A 326 -26.61 14.58 -9.11
C CYS A 326 -26.30 13.67 -10.29
N GLN A 327 -25.98 12.40 -10.05
CA GLN A 327 -25.65 11.46 -11.12
C GLN A 327 -26.84 11.16 -12.03
N ALA A 328 -28.07 11.08 -11.49
CA ALA A 328 -29.28 10.97 -12.28
C ALA A 328 -29.49 12.18 -13.20
N ALA A 329 -29.05 13.36 -12.77
CA ALA A 329 -29.03 14.58 -13.59
C ALA A 329 -27.82 14.67 -14.52
N GLY A 330 -26.91 13.69 -14.52
CA GLY A 330 -25.68 13.71 -15.30
C GLY A 330 -24.62 14.70 -14.81
N VAL A 331 -24.60 14.97 -13.50
CA VAL A 331 -23.60 15.79 -12.81
C VAL A 331 -22.69 14.90 -11.98
N ALA A 332 -21.39 15.11 -12.07
CA ALA A 332 -20.41 14.35 -11.31
C ALA A 332 -20.49 14.71 -9.81
N ALA A 333 -20.85 13.74 -8.99
CA ALA A 333 -20.86 13.85 -7.55
C ALA A 333 -20.53 12.51 -6.90
N THR A 334 -19.87 12.55 -5.72
CA THR A 334 -19.52 11.36 -4.97
C THR A 334 -19.43 11.67 -3.48
N PRO A 335 -19.86 10.74 -2.60
CA PRO A 335 -19.67 10.91 -1.16
C PRO A 335 -18.19 10.84 -0.79
N VAL A 336 -17.80 11.57 0.24
CA VAL A 336 -16.53 11.34 0.93
C VAL A 336 -16.73 10.16 1.87
N GLN A 337 -16.02 9.06 1.60
CA GLN A 337 -16.21 7.80 2.33
C GLN A 337 -15.16 7.59 3.41
N ASN A 338 -15.55 7.12 4.57
CA ASN A 338 -14.69 6.55 5.59
C ASN A 338 -14.47 5.04 5.36
N SER A 339 -13.78 4.37 6.28
CA SER A 339 -13.52 2.94 6.16
C SER A 339 -14.78 2.09 6.26
N GLN A 340 -15.73 2.48 7.13
CA GLN A 340 -17.01 1.80 7.29
C GLN A 340 -17.86 1.92 6.02
N ASP A 341 -17.96 3.11 5.46
CA ASP A 341 -18.67 3.31 4.18
C ASP A 341 -18.17 2.37 3.10
N ARG A 342 -16.83 2.24 2.96
CA ARG A 342 -16.22 1.40 1.94
C ARG A 342 -16.45 -0.09 2.16
N VAL A 343 -16.32 -0.56 3.39
CA VAL A 343 -16.43 -1.98 3.72
C VAL A 343 -17.90 -2.44 3.75
N ASP A 344 -18.75 -1.67 4.43
CA ASP A 344 -20.11 -2.10 4.74
C ASP A 344 -21.15 -1.63 3.70
N ASN A 345 -20.95 -0.46 3.09
CA ASN A 345 -22.03 0.23 2.37
C ASN A 345 -21.79 0.40 0.86
N ASP A 346 -20.54 0.40 0.38
CA ASP A 346 -20.25 0.70 -1.03
C ASP A 346 -20.62 -0.48 -1.95
N PRO A 347 -21.63 -0.35 -2.83
CA PRO A 347 -22.07 -1.43 -3.70
C PRO A 347 -21.04 -1.75 -4.81
N GLN A 348 -20.26 -0.76 -5.24
CA GLN A 348 -19.25 -0.96 -6.28
C GLN A 348 -18.04 -1.74 -5.75
N LEU A 349 -17.57 -1.41 -4.54
CA LEU A 349 -16.49 -2.16 -3.89
C LEU A 349 -16.91 -3.59 -3.58
N ARG A 350 -18.18 -3.79 -3.18
CA ARG A 350 -18.75 -5.13 -3.00
C ARG A 350 -18.81 -5.91 -4.31
N HIS A 351 -19.31 -5.32 -5.40
CA HIS A 351 -19.32 -5.93 -6.73
C HIS A 351 -17.91 -6.27 -7.22
N ARG A 352 -16.94 -5.42 -6.91
CA ARG A 352 -15.53 -5.65 -7.24
C ARG A 352 -14.83 -6.66 -6.33
N GLU A 353 -15.50 -7.14 -5.28
CA GLU A 353 -14.92 -8.00 -4.23
C GLU A 353 -13.66 -7.40 -3.60
N MET A 354 -13.69 -6.06 -3.40
CA MET A 354 -12.53 -5.35 -2.85
C MET A 354 -12.24 -5.76 -1.42
N TYR A 355 -13.26 -6.13 -0.66
CA TYR A 355 -13.16 -6.70 0.68
C TYR A 355 -13.81 -8.08 0.68
N ARG A 356 -13.11 -9.06 1.25
CA ARG A 356 -13.59 -10.43 1.39
C ARG A 356 -13.44 -10.86 2.83
N ASP A 357 -14.48 -11.43 3.37
CA ASP A 357 -14.42 -12.02 4.70
C ASP A 357 -13.56 -13.29 4.67
N VAL A 358 -12.57 -13.34 5.55
CA VAL A 358 -11.70 -14.49 5.75
C VAL A 358 -11.64 -14.86 7.23
N GLU A 359 -11.51 -16.13 7.52
CA GLU A 359 -11.36 -16.60 8.90
C GLU A 359 -9.91 -16.46 9.34
N HIS A 360 -9.68 -15.66 10.37
CA HIS A 360 -8.38 -15.52 11.01
C HIS A 360 -8.40 -16.16 12.40
N PRO A 361 -7.46 -17.07 12.73
CA PRO A 361 -7.51 -17.82 13.98
C PRO A 361 -7.56 -17.01 15.26
N ALA A 362 -7.02 -15.79 15.23
CA ALA A 362 -6.98 -14.89 16.39
C ALA A 362 -7.91 -13.67 16.29
N LEU A 363 -8.37 -13.31 15.09
CA LEU A 363 -9.23 -12.14 14.85
C LEU A 363 -10.68 -12.52 14.58
N GLY A 364 -10.97 -13.82 14.34
CA GLY A 364 -12.26 -14.25 13.85
C GLY A 364 -12.48 -13.87 12.38
N THR A 365 -13.72 -13.70 11.96
CA THR A 365 -14.04 -13.24 10.60
C THR A 365 -13.53 -11.83 10.37
N TRP A 366 -12.69 -11.65 9.36
CA TRP A 366 -11.97 -10.40 9.09
C TRP A 366 -12.16 -9.96 7.63
N PRO A 367 -12.56 -8.70 7.36
CA PRO A 367 -12.67 -8.18 5.99
C PRO A 367 -11.28 -7.88 5.42
N LEU A 368 -10.75 -8.82 4.65
CA LEU A 368 -9.44 -8.71 4.01
C LEU A 368 -9.54 -7.91 2.72
N GLN A 369 -8.68 -6.90 2.58
CA GLN A 369 -8.58 -6.11 1.36
C GLN A 369 -7.98 -6.94 0.22
N ASN A 370 -8.67 -7.00 -0.92
CA ASN A 370 -8.24 -7.73 -2.11
C ASN A 370 -7.43 -6.85 -3.08
N ALA A 371 -7.03 -7.41 -4.22
CA ALA A 371 -6.37 -6.66 -5.28
C ALA A 371 -7.36 -5.70 -5.99
N PRO A 372 -6.98 -4.44 -6.25
CA PRO A 372 -7.87 -3.45 -6.86
C PRO A 372 -8.08 -3.66 -8.37
N PHE A 373 -7.32 -4.57 -8.99
CA PHE A 373 -7.40 -4.91 -10.40
C PHE A 373 -7.89 -6.34 -10.59
N LYS A 374 -8.48 -6.62 -11.74
CA LYS A 374 -8.91 -7.96 -12.15
C LYS A 374 -8.19 -8.32 -13.45
N MET A 375 -7.53 -9.48 -13.45
CA MET A 375 -6.89 -10.07 -14.63
C MET A 375 -7.71 -11.29 -15.04
N SER A 376 -8.05 -11.40 -16.32
CA SER A 376 -8.96 -12.43 -16.81
C SER A 376 -8.40 -13.86 -16.67
N GLU A 377 -7.10 -14.02 -16.94
CA GLU A 377 -6.45 -15.33 -17.00
C GLU A 377 -5.67 -15.67 -15.72
N THR A 378 -5.16 -14.67 -15.03
CA THR A 378 -4.32 -14.85 -13.84
C THR A 378 -4.80 -13.93 -12.70
N PRO A 379 -5.97 -14.21 -12.12
CA PRO A 379 -6.55 -13.33 -11.12
C PRO A 379 -5.66 -13.22 -9.88
N ALA A 380 -5.47 -11.98 -9.42
CA ALA A 380 -4.74 -11.71 -8.19
C ALA A 380 -5.72 -11.70 -7.00
N PHE A 381 -5.45 -12.52 -5.98
CA PHE A 381 -6.31 -12.63 -4.81
C PHE A 381 -5.52 -12.62 -3.50
N ASN A 382 -6.04 -11.93 -2.51
CA ASN A 382 -5.72 -12.15 -1.11
C ASN A 382 -6.74 -13.12 -0.52
N SER A 383 -6.40 -14.39 -0.49
CA SER A 383 -7.29 -15.48 -0.07
C SER A 383 -7.09 -15.93 1.37
N ARG A 384 -5.95 -15.61 1.97
CA ARG A 384 -5.59 -15.96 3.34
C ARG A 384 -5.23 -14.73 4.15
N PRO A 385 -5.67 -14.63 5.42
CA PRO A 385 -5.28 -13.54 6.30
C PRO A 385 -3.77 -13.58 6.58
N GLY A 386 -3.26 -12.52 7.23
CA GLY A 386 -1.89 -12.51 7.73
C GLY A 386 -1.66 -13.69 8.68
N PRO A 387 -0.49 -14.34 8.61
CA PRO A 387 -0.22 -15.56 9.36
C PRO A 387 -0.07 -15.30 10.87
N LEU A 388 -0.36 -16.31 11.68
CA LEU A 388 0.09 -16.33 13.06
C LEU A 388 1.61 -16.36 13.10
N ILE A 389 2.22 -15.74 14.12
CA ILE A 389 3.67 -15.70 14.24
C ILE A 389 4.25 -17.12 14.37
N GLY A 390 5.18 -17.47 13.49
CA GLY A 390 5.79 -18.80 13.44
C GLY A 390 4.82 -19.92 13.07
N GLY A 391 3.61 -19.58 12.62
CA GLY A 391 2.56 -20.56 12.32
C GLY A 391 2.92 -21.57 11.24
N HIS A 392 3.99 -21.33 10.49
CA HIS A 392 4.44 -22.21 9.41
C HIS A 392 5.88 -22.75 9.65
N ASN A 393 6.37 -22.71 10.90
CA ASN A 393 7.70 -23.23 11.19
C ASN A 393 7.86 -24.70 10.77
N LYS A 394 6.89 -25.55 11.08
CA LYS A 394 6.93 -26.97 10.70
C LYS A 394 6.90 -27.14 9.20
N GLU A 395 5.96 -26.49 8.52
CA GLU A 395 5.79 -26.57 7.07
C GLU A 395 7.08 -26.16 6.32
N VAL A 396 7.69 -25.06 6.75
CA VAL A 396 8.89 -24.55 6.08
C VAL A 396 10.14 -25.32 6.48
N PHE A 397 10.36 -25.57 7.77
CA PHE A 397 11.63 -26.18 8.19
C PHE A 397 11.64 -27.70 7.98
N GLU A 398 10.61 -28.44 8.37
CA GLU A 398 10.53 -29.86 8.05
C GLU A 398 10.16 -30.10 6.58
N GLY A 399 9.09 -29.43 6.11
CA GLY A 399 8.52 -29.72 4.79
C GLY A 399 9.38 -29.21 3.63
N LEU A 400 9.88 -27.97 3.71
CA LEU A 400 10.65 -27.37 2.63
C LEU A 400 12.16 -27.57 2.78
N LEU A 401 12.74 -27.33 3.98
CA LEU A 401 14.16 -27.50 4.22
C LEU A 401 14.58 -28.92 4.57
N GLY A 402 13.62 -29.80 4.96
CA GLY A 402 13.88 -31.20 5.26
C GLY A 402 14.67 -31.42 6.55
N ILE A 403 14.58 -30.51 7.55
CA ILE A 403 15.14 -30.80 8.87
C ILE A 403 14.26 -31.85 9.58
N SER A 404 14.85 -32.61 10.47
CA SER A 404 14.08 -33.62 11.22
C SER A 404 13.17 -32.94 12.26
N HIS A 405 12.14 -33.65 12.69
CA HIS A 405 11.27 -33.20 13.79
C HIS A 405 12.06 -32.93 15.07
N GLU A 406 13.03 -33.79 15.38
CA GLU A 406 13.93 -33.61 16.53
C GLU A 406 14.75 -32.31 16.41
N GLU A 407 15.28 -32.01 15.22
CA GLU A 407 15.99 -30.76 14.97
C GLU A 407 15.08 -29.54 15.13
N LEU A 408 13.81 -29.63 14.70
CA LEU A 408 12.84 -28.55 14.88
C LEU A 408 12.57 -28.31 16.38
N VAL A 409 12.30 -29.37 17.15
CA VAL A 409 12.05 -29.29 18.60
C VAL A 409 13.25 -28.71 19.31
N ASN A 410 14.46 -29.25 19.07
CA ASN A 410 15.70 -28.73 19.65
C ASN A 410 15.93 -27.25 19.31
N GLY A 411 15.48 -26.79 18.15
CA GLY A 411 15.59 -25.40 17.74
C GLY A 411 14.68 -24.44 18.53
N PHE A 412 13.59 -24.90 19.08
CA PHE A 412 12.81 -24.12 20.06
C PHE A 412 13.53 -24.05 21.41
N GLU A 413 14.12 -25.15 21.87
CA GLU A 413 14.84 -25.22 23.15
C GLU A 413 16.13 -24.37 23.14
N ASP A 414 16.90 -24.41 22.07
CA ASP A 414 18.15 -23.65 21.93
C ASP A 414 17.93 -22.16 21.59
N GLY A 415 16.68 -21.77 21.29
CA GLY A 415 16.31 -20.40 20.95
C GLY A 415 16.63 -20.01 19.51
N THR A 416 16.84 -20.98 18.61
CA THR A 416 16.88 -20.77 17.17
C THR A 416 15.50 -20.38 16.64
N PHE A 417 14.45 -21.02 17.16
CA PHE A 417 13.06 -20.71 16.89
C PHE A 417 12.39 -20.07 18.10
N TRP A 418 11.22 -19.49 17.90
CA TRP A 418 10.39 -18.94 18.97
C TRP A 418 9.00 -19.62 18.92
N PRO A 419 8.36 -19.87 20.08
CA PRO A 419 8.77 -19.50 21.44
C PRO A 419 9.87 -20.43 21.97
N LYS A 420 10.83 -19.86 22.70
CA LYS A 420 11.76 -20.64 23.49
C LYS A 420 10.96 -21.36 24.59
N ASP A 421 11.32 -22.62 24.86
CA ASP A 421 10.72 -23.48 25.90
C ASP A 421 9.27 -23.91 25.60
N LEU A 422 8.81 -23.83 24.34
CA LEU A 422 7.51 -24.31 23.87
C LEU A 422 6.42 -24.22 24.95
N SER A 423 6.20 -23.04 25.55
CA SER A 423 5.11 -22.87 26.51
C SER A 423 3.77 -22.99 25.80
N MET A 424 3.38 -24.25 25.57
CA MET A 424 2.25 -24.68 24.75
C MET A 424 0.92 -24.15 25.28
N ASP A 425 0.89 -23.84 26.59
CA ASP A 425 -0.29 -23.29 27.24
C ASP A 425 -0.53 -21.83 26.88
N GLU A 426 0.56 -21.05 26.67
CA GLU A 426 0.46 -19.69 26.19
C GLU A 426 0.21 -19.61 24.67
N TYR A 427 0.55 -20.68 23.93
CA TYR A 427 0.44 -20.72 22.48
C TYR A 427 -0.16 -22.05 22.02
N PRO A 428 -1.44 -22.32 22.29
CA PRO A 428 -2.10 -23.60 21.96
C PRO A 428 -2.06 -23.92 20.45
N TYR A 429 -1.88 -22.91 19.62
CA TYR A 429 -1.69 -23.11 18.18
C TYR A 429 -0.39 -23.87 17.87
N PHE A 430 0.71 -23.58 18.53
CA PHE A 430 1.97 -24.32 18.33
C PHE A 430 1.82 -25.77 18.72
N LYS A 431 1.11 -26.06 19.83
CA LYS A 431 0.79 -27.42 20.24
C LYS A 431 0.04 -28.14 19.12
N LYS A 432 -1.03 -27.53 18.61
CA LYS A 432 -1.81 -28.09 17.49
C LYS A 432 -0.95 -28.29 16.24
N MET A 433 -0.10 -27.32 15.90
CA MET A 433 0.82 -27.41 14.76
C MET A 433 1.82 -28.57 14.90
N MET A 434 2.35 -28.79 16.10
CA MET A 434 3.33 -29.86 16.36
C MET A 434 2.67 -31.25 16.42
N GLU A 435 1.43 -31.35 16.89
CA GLU A 435 0.69 -32.61 17.03
C GLU A 435 -0.09 -33.02 15.77
N ASP A 436 -0.37 -32.09 14.86
CA ASP A 436 -1.16 -32.35 13.66
C ASP A 436 -0.30 -32.85 12.49
N PRO A 437 -0.33 -34.16 12.15
CA PRO A 437 0.41 -34.69 11.02
C PRO A 437 -0.18 -34.26 9.66
N THR A 438 -1.37 -33.64 9.66
CA THR A 438 -2.11 -33.25 8.45
C THR A 438 -1.98 -31.76 8.15
N LEU A 439 -1.19 -31.00 8.90
CA LEU A 439 -0.80 -29.65 8.48
C LEU A 439 0.03 -29.76 7.20
N VAL A 440 -0.69 -29.96 6.15
CA VAL A 440 -0.23 -30.22 4.80
C VAL A 440 0.35 -28.95 4.22
N ARG A 441 1.39 -29.13 3.43
CA ARG A 441 1.95 -28.16 2.50
C ARG A 441 0.82 -27.42 1.78
N TRP A 442 0.91 -26.11 1.74
CA TRP A 442 0.00 -25.31 0.94
C TRP A 442 0.10 -25.69 -0.54
N ASP A 443 -0.97 -26.21 -1.08
CA ASP A 443 -1.13 -26.59 -2.49
C ASP A 443 -2.02 -25.61 -3.29
N GLY A 444 -2.27 -24.43 -2.70
CA GLY A 444 -3.27 -23.46 -3.18
C GLY A 444 -2.91 -22.67 -4.41
N ASN A 445 -1.74 -22.87 -5.02
CA ASN A 445 -1.45 -22.38 -6.36
C ASN A 445 -0.79 -23.49 -7.15
N GLU A 446 -1.48 -24.04 -8.12
CA GLU A 446 -0.78 -24.69 -9.22
C GLU A 446 0.27 -23.71 -9.77
N PRO A 447 1.52 -24.15 -10.00
CA PRO A 447 2.51 -23.28 -10.60
C PRO A 447 1.93 -22.74 -11.90
N MET A 448 1.94 -21.42 -12.06
CA MET A 448 1.54 -20.79 -13.33
C MET A 448 2.28 -21.51 -14.46
N ALA A 449 1.55 -21.97 -15.46
CA ALA A 449 2.13 -22.63 -16.63
C ALA A 449 3.28 -21.76 -17.15
N ASN A 450 4.44 -22.38 -17.30
CA ASN A 450 5.66 -21.71 -17.75
C ASN A 450 5.35 -20.95 -19.05
N PRO A 451 5.40 -19.60 -19.07
CA PRO A 451 5.27 -18.87 -20.31
C PRO A 451 6.42 -19.30 -21.21
N GLY A 452 6.13 -19.89 -22.35
CA GLY A 452 7.11 -20.43 -23.29
C GLY A 452 8.35 -19.55 -23.51
N PRO A 453 9.37 -20.04 -24.22
CA PRO A 453 10.66 -19.37 -24.32
C PRO A 453 10.50 -17.93 -24.83
N ALA A 454 11.05 -17.01 -24.06
CA ALA A 454 11.00 -15.60 -24.35
C ALA A 454 11.79 -15.24 -25.63
N PRO A 455 11.38 -14.23 -26.41
CA PRO A 455 12.09 -13.81 -27.63
C PRO A 455 13.51 -13.33 -27.33
N ALA A 456 14.44 -13.62 -28.24
CA ALA A 456 15.86 -13.26 -28.11
C ALA A 456 16.04 -11.73 -27.97
N ARG A 457 16.94 -11.31 -27.10
CA ARG A 457 17.17 -9.92 -26.71
C ARG A 457 18.47 -9.32 -27.25
N THR A 458 18.43 -8.00 -27.50
CA THR A 458 19.64 -7.22 -27.78
C THR A 458 20.37 -6.90 -26.47
N PRO A 459 21.70 -7.17 -26.36
CA PRO A 459 22.47 -6.78 -25.19
C PRO A 459 22.37 -5.28 -24.90
N GLY A 460 22.20 -4.90 -23.64
CA GLY A 460 22.09 -3.49 -23.20
C GLY A 460 20.67 -2.92 -23.16
N ALA A 461 19.64 -3.65 -23.60
CA ALA A 461 18.26 -3.22 -23.44
C ALA A 461 17.80 -3.35 -21.98
N GLY A 462 16.98 -2.40 -21.48
CA GLY A 462 16.35 -2.48 -20.17
C GLY A 462 15.43 -3.70 -20.00
N ALA A 463 14.91 -3.97 -18.80
CA ALA A 463 14.14 -5.18 -18.46
C ALA A 463 13.00 -5.49 -19.45
N PHE A 464 12.38 -4.50 -20.02
CA PHE A 464 11.28 -4.61 -21.00
C PHE A 464 11.70 -4.32 -22.45
N GLY A 465 13.02 -4.37 -22.77
CA GLY A 465 13.48 -4.17 -24.14
C GLY A 465 12.80 -5.16 -25.11
N GLY A 466 12.26 -4.65 -26.21
CA GLY A 466 11.49 -5.43 -27.17
C GLY A 466 9.98 -5.46 -26.95
N LEU A 467 9.46 -5.02 -25.80
CA LEU A 467 8.04 -4.81 -25.63
C LEU A 467 7.60 -3.53 -26.38
N ARG A 468 6.49 -3.64 -27.11
CA ARG A 468 5.82 -2.50 -27.73
C ARG A 468 4.59 -2.18 -26.92
N VAL A 469 4.51 -0.95 -26.44
CA VAL A 469 3.30 -0.39 -25.82
C VAL A 469 2.67 0.53 -26.87
N LEU A 470 1.42 0.28 -27.20
CA LEU A 470 0.61 1.19 -28.03
C LEU A 470 -0.18 2.07 -27.07
N GLU A 471 0.00 3.39 -27.19
CA GLU A 471 -0.79 4.39 -26.45
C GLU A 471 -2.11 4.69 -27.17
#